data_b6ced182e68e1144db7d21d30ab5b1e8
#
_entry.id   b6ced182e68e1144db7d21d30ab5b1e8
#
_cell.length_a   1.000
_cell.length_b   1.000
_cell.length_c   1.000
_cell.angle_alpha   90.00
_cell.angle_beta   90.00
_cell.angle_gamma   90.00
#
_symmetry.space_group_name_H-M   'P 1'
#
loop_
_entity.id
_entity.type
_entity.pdbx_description
1 polymer ?
#
loop_
_entity_poly.entity_id
_entity_poly.type
_entity_poly.pdbx_seq_one_letter_code
_entity_poly.pdbx_strand_id
1 'polypeptide(L)'
;MAGDLSNRKFDRDFLLSPEKRNQLIELWEVEKYGRDCFGDPDHVRLYGMRPKEWYERGVRILARTCLEAVKDPLSSKIGADIAEAVARSRGGQPLGVVDPFAGSCNGLYGILRHLPGAKGIGFEVEPAVFDLTRRNIAHLSAPIELVLASYKDLVGARKHPVDHRVVVFLAPPWGDALHPVTGLHLDRTKPPILEIIRDFEQVYGSQPVLYVTEVHEVNEPAALKAVEAVFDWTDLRIYDVNAPGLQHGILLGSRRWNP
;
A
#
# COMPACT_ATOMS: atom_id res chain seq x y z
N MET A 1 -27.35 -19.88 10.69
CA MET A 1 -26.45 -21.00 11.02
C MET A 1 -25.10 -20.66 10.43
N ALA A 2 -24.13 -20.23 11.25
CA ALA A 2 -22.74 -20.09 10.82
C ALA A 2 -22.23 -21.51 10.59
N GLY A 3 -21.99 -21.88 9.33
CA GLY A 3 -21.38 -23.16 8.99
C GLY A 3 -20.03 -23.28 9.69
N ASP A 4 -19.67 -24.48 10.11
CA ASP A 4 -18.37 -24.77 10.71
C ASP A 4 -17.26 -24.40 9.73
N LEU A 5 -16.60 -23.27 9.96
CA LEU A 5 -15.51 -22.76 9.14
C LEU A 5 -14.15 -23.43 9.48
N SER A 6 -14.11 -24.28 10.54
CA SER A 6 -12.87 -24.88 11.06
C SER A 6 -12.11 -25.70 10.02
N ASN A 7 -12.83 -26.36 9.12
CA ASN A 7 -12.26 -27.20 8.05
C ASN A 7 -12.05 -26.47 6.71
N ARG A 8 -12.49 -25.22 6.58
CA ARG A 8 -12.33 -24.47 5.34
C ARG A 8 -10.93 -23.88 5.24
N LYS A 9 -10.29 -23.99 4.08
CA LYS A 9 -9.03 -23.30 3.81
C LYS A 9 -9.27 -21.80 3.75
N PHE A 10 -8.46 -21.02 4.45
CA PHE A 10 -8.48 -19.55 4.42
C PHE A 10 -7.47 -19.10 3.40
N ASP A 11 -7.90 -18.92 2.17
CA ASP A 11 -7.09 -18.42 1.07
C ASP A 11 -7.68 -17.14 0.47
N ARG A 12 -7.05 -16.68 -0.61
CA ARG A 12 -7.47 -15.48 -1.32
C ARG A 12 -8.94 -15.55 -1.79
N ASP A 13 -9.34 -16.67 -2.35
CA ASP A 13 -10.68 -16.81 -2.92
C ASP A 13 -11.75 -16.77 -1.83
N PHE A 14 -11.48 -17.40 -0.70
CA PHE A 14 -12.39 -17.35 0.44
C PHE A 14 -12.50 -15.96 1.05
N LEU A 15 -11.36 -15.30 1.33
CA LEU A 15 -11.36 -13.99 1.98
C LEU A 15 -11.91 -12.89 1.08
N LEU A 16 -11.89 -13.07 -0.25
CA LEU A 16 -12.47 -12.14 -1.22
C LEU A 16 -13.89 -12.53 -1.66
N SER A 17 -14.43 -13.66 -1.19
CA SER A 17 -15.78 -14.08 -1.54
C SER A 17 -16.82 -13.03 -1.15
N PRO A 18 -17.97 -12.91 -1.86
CA PRO A 18 -19.03 -11.95 -1.54
C PRO A 18 -19.52 -12.06 -0.09
N GLU A 19 -19.54 -13.29 0.44
CA GLU A 19 -20.02 -13.57 1.79
C GLU A 19 -19.05 -13.14 2.88
N LYS A 20 -17.72 -13.11 2.59
CA LYS A 20 -16.70 -12.89 3.62
C LYS A 20 -15.99 -11.53 3.50
N ARG A 21 -15.72 -11.05 2.31
CA ARG A 21 -14.82 -9.92 2.04
C ARG A 21 -15.08 -8.66 2.88
N ASN A 22 -16.34 -8.38 3.17
CA ASN A 22 -16.79 -7.19 3.88
C ASN A 22 -17.15 -7.46 5.35
N GLN A 23 -16.86 -8.65 5.88
CA GLN A 23 -17.05 -8.98 7.29
C GLN A 23 -15.78 -8.66 8.08
N LEU A 24 -15.94 -8.31 9.35
CA LEU A 24 -14.81 -8.28 10.29
C LEU A 24 -14.18 -9.67 10.34
N ILE A 25 -12.86 -9.70 10.36
CA ILE A 25 -12.11 -10.94 10.52
C ILE A 25 -11.74 -11.13 11.99
N GLU A 26 -11.97 -12.34 12.52
CA GLU A 26 -11.62 -12.70 13.89
C GLU A 26 -10.13 -13.12 14.00
N LEU A 27 -9.56 -13.02 15.19
CA LEU A 27 -8.14 -13.36 15.40
C LEU A 27 -7.78 -14.76 14.89
N TRP A 28 -8.60 -15.76 15.24
CA TRP A 28 -8.34 -17.15 14.82
C TRP A 28 -8.39 -17.33 13.30
N GLU A 29 -9.19 -16.55 12.58
CA GLU A 29 -9.26 -16.54 11.12
C GLU A 29 -8.00 -15.92 10.50
N VAL A 30 -7.48 -14.83 11.10
CA VAL A 30 -6.21 -14.20 10.68
C VAL A 30 -5.05 -15.17 10.84
N GLU A 31 -4.95 -15.82 12.01
CA GLU A 31 -3.92 -16.82 12.27
C GLU A 31 -4.05 -18.05 11.38
N LYS A 32 -5.29 -18.46 11.07
CA LYS A 32 -5.54 -19.57 10.13
C LYS A 32 -5.11 -19.22 8.73
N TYR A 33 -5.42 -18.02 8.25
CA TYR A 33 -4.95 -17.52 6.94
C TYR A 33 -3.41 -17.53 6.87
N GLY A 34 -2.75 -17.02 7.90
CA GLY A 34 -1.30 -17.02 7.97
C GLY A 34 -0.72 -18.44 7.88
N ARG A 35 -1.28 -19.39 8.62
CA ARG A 35 -0.87 -20.81 8.57
C ARG A 35 -1.15 -21.48 7.22
N ASP A 36 -2.37 -21.32 6.70
CA ASP A 36 -2.81 -22.03 5.50
C ASP A 36 -2.06 -21.59 4.24
N CYS A 37 -1.72 -20.29 4.16
CA CYS A 37 -1.10 -19.71 2.98
C CYS A 37 0.42 -19.52 3.09
N PHE A 38 0.94 -19.30 4.30
CA PHE A 38 2.34 -18.88 4.49
C PHE A 38 3.08 -19.73 5.51
N GLY A 39 2.43 -20.68 6.18
CA GLY A 39 3.05 -21.49 7.24
C GLY A 39 3.34 -20.71 8.53
N ASP A 40 2.91 -19.47 8.63
CA ASP A 40 3.16 -18.57 9.77
C ASP A 40 1.85 -17.93 10.27
N PRO A 41 1.35 -18.29 11.47
CA PRO A 41 0.16 -17.67 12.04
C PRO A 41 0.33 -16.16 12.30
N ASP A 42 1.57 -15.69 12.42
CA ASP A 42 1.92 -14.29 12.63
C ASP A 42 2.16 -13.51 11.32
N HIS A 43 1.84 -14.09 10.17
CA HIS A 43 2.11 -13.48 8.86
C HIS A 43 1.48 -12.08 8.70
N VAL A 44 0.26 -11.87 9.20
CA VAL A 44 -0.46 -10.59 9.05
C VAL A 44 -0.06 -9.60 10.14
N ARG A 45 1.21 -9.19 10.10
CA ARG A 45 1.73 -8.14 10.99
C ARG A 45 1.32 -6.77 10.48
N LEU A 46 0.72 -5.97 11.36
CA LEU A 46 0.25 -4.63 11.05
C LEU A 46 0.68 -3.66 12.15
N TYR A 47 1.07 -2.47 11.76
CA TYR A 47 1.42 -1.36 12.65
C TYR A 47 2.54 -1.68 13.66
N GLY A 48 3.47 -2.54 13.27
CA GLY A 48 4.56 -3.01 14.12
C GLY A 48 4.17 -4.11 15.11
N MET A 49 2.99 -4.72 14.95
CA MET A 49 2.41 -5.69 15.88
C MET A 49 2.05 -7.00 15.19
N ARG A 50 2.13 -8.12 15.95
CA ARG A 50 1.61 -9.43 15.54
C ARG A 50 0.06 -9.46 15.61
N PRO A 51 -0.62 -10.42 14.95
CA PRO A 51 -2.08 -10.52 14.94
C PRO A 51 -2.70 -10.46 16.34
N LYS A 52 -2.21 -11.25 17.28
CA LYS A 52 -2.71 -11.23 18.66
C LYS A 52 -2.55 -9.85 19.31
N GLU A 53 -1.40 -9.21 19.15
CA GLU A 53 -1.10 -7.92 19.78
C GLU A 53 -2.00 -6.80 19.24
N TRP A 54 -2.15 -6.69 17.91
CA TRP A 54 -3.00 -5.66 17.34
C TRP A 54 -4.48 -5.92 17.62
N TYR A 55 -4.90 -7.20 17.65
CA TYR A 55 -6.29 -7.55 17.97
C TYR A 55 -6.65 -7.22 19.43
N GLU A 56 -5.77 -7.54 20.38
CA GLU A 56 -5.92 -7.21 21.82
C GLU A 56 -5.94 -5.70 22.06
N ARG A 57 -5.23 -4.92 21.25
CA ARG A 57 -5.28 -3.44 21.27
C ARG A 57 -6.51 -2.84 20.60
N GLY A 58 -7.44 -3.65 20.14
CA GLY A 58 -8.69 -3.16 19.55
C GLY A 58 -8.61 -2.84 18.06
N VAL A 59 -7.49 -3.11 17.39
CA VAL A 59 -7.42 -3.00 15.92
C VAL A 59 -8.36 -4.02 15.29
N ARG A 60 -9.13 -3.59 14.31
CA ARG A 60 -10.08 -4.43 13.57
C ARG A 60 -9.97 -4.14 12.09
N ILE A 61 -10.07 -5.20 11.28
CA ILE A 61 -9.99 -5.11 9.81
C ILE A 61 -11.05 -6.01 9.18
N LEU A 62 -11.37 -5.74 7.91
CA LEU A 62 -12.21 -6.62 7.11
C LEU A 62 -11.38 -7.82 6.60
N ALA A 63 -12.06 -8.90 6.23
CA ALA A 63 -11.40 -10.08 5.67
C ALA A 63 -10.59 -9.75 4.41
N ARG A 64 -11.12 -8.93 3.48
CA ARG A 64 -10.37 -8.47 2.31
C ARG A 64 -9.14 -7.64 2.69
N THR A 65 -9.23 -6.79 3.70
CA THR A 65 -8.12 -5.97 4.16
C THR A 65 -6.99 -6.83 4.74
N CYS A 66 -7.33 -7.96 5.39
CA CYS A 66 -6.33 -8.93 5.84
C CYS A 66 -5.45 -9.43 4.69
N LEU A 67 -6.03 -9.60 3.50
CA LEU A 67 -5.31 -10.04 2.31
C LEU A 67 -4.60 -8.86 1.61
N GLU A 68 -5.31 -7.75 1.41
CA GLU A 68 -4.88 -6.61 0.58
C GLU A 68 -3.85 -5.69 1.28
N ALA A 69 -3.82 -5.65 2.61
CA ALA A 69 -2.92 -4.77 3.34
C ALA A 69 -1.44 -5.08 3.05
N VAL A 70 -0.65 -4.04 2.85
CA VAL A 70 0.83 -4.11 2.83
C VAL A 70 1.30 -4.45 4.25
N LYS A 71 1.81 -5.67 4.48
CA LYS A 71 2.22 -6.15 5.81
C LYS A 71 3.54 -5.51 6.26
N ASP A 72 3.82 -5.52 7.57
CA ASP A 72 4.97 -4.85 8.16
C ASP A 72 6.34 -5.24 7.55
N PRO A 73 6.64 -6.51 7.25
CA PRO A 73 7.92 -6.86 6.65
C PRO A 73 8.17 -6.13 5.32
N LEU A 74 7.11 -6.00 4.51
CA LEU A 74 7.16 -5.29 3.23
C LEU A 74 7.18 -3.77 3.43
N SER A 75 6.25 -3.23 4.23
CA SER A 75 6.15 -1.78 4.45
C SER A 75 7.41 -1.18 5.08
N SER A 76 8.10 -1.94 5.94
CA SER A 76 9.37 -1.51 6.54
C SER A 76 10.50 -1.44 5.51
N LYS A 77 10.61 -2.43 4.62
CA LYS A 77 11.61 -2.40 3.53
C LYS A 77 11.34 -1.23 2.57
N ILE A 78 10.09 -1.06 2.15
CA ILE A 78 9.66 0.08 1.33
C ILE A 78 10.03 1.41 2.01
N GLY A 79 9.71 1.55 3.29
CA GLY A 79 10.02 2.77 4.05
C GLY A 79 11.51 3.05 4.15
N ALA A 80 12.35 2.03 4.35
CA ALA A 80 13.82 2.17 4.39
C ALA A 80 14.37 2.64 3.05
N ASP A 81 13.89 2.07 1.94
CA ASP A 81 14.34 2.43 0.59
C ASP A 81 13.91 3.83 0.19
N ILE A 82 12.68 4.23 0.56
CA ILE A 82 12.23 5.62 0.39
C ILE A 82 13.11 6.58 1.19
N ALA A 83 13.42 6.25 2.45
CA ALA A 83 14.28 7.08 3.29
C ALA A 83 15.69 7.22 2.70
N GLU A 84 16.24 6.16 2.11
CA GLU A 84 17.51 6.22 1.38
C GLU A 84 17.43 7.15 0.17
N ALA A 85 16.40 7.05 -0.67
CA ALA A 85 16.20 7.93 -1.83
C ALA A 85 15.99 9.40 -1.41
N VAL A 86 15.26 9.63 -0.32
CA VAL A 86 15.06 10.96 0.27
C VAL A 86 16.40 11.56 0.76
N ALA A 87 17.23 10.75 1.43
CA ALA A 87 18.51 11.21 1.97
C ALA A 87 19.54 11.54 0.88
N ARG A 88 19.52 10.84 -0.24
CA ARG A 88 20.41 11.10 -1.39
C ARG A 88 20.05 12.39 -2.12
N SER A 89 18.81 12.82 -2.08
CA SER A 89 18.38 13.99 -2.84
C SER A 89 18.71 15.29 -2.13
N ARG A 90 19.10 16.30 -2.93
CA ARG A 90 19.35 17.67 -2.43
C ARG A 90 18.01 18.38 -2.19
N GLY A 91 17.55 18.40 -0.98
CA GLY A 91 16.32 19.11 -0.61
C GLY A 91 16.02 18.94 0.89
N GLY A 92 15.80 20.05 1.57
CA GLY A 92 15.42 20.04 2.98
C GLY A 92 13.99 19.54 3.23
N GLN A 93 13.62 19.44 4.51
CA GLN A 93 12.25 19.31 4.96
C GLN A 93 11.45 20.60 4.67
N PRO A 94 10.11 20.56 4.54
CA PRO A 94 9.24 19.45 4.87
C PRO A 94 9.02 18.44 3.74
N LEU A 95 8.61 17.23 4.14
CA LEU A 95 8.29 16.12 3.27
C LEU A 95 6.89 15.61 3.58
N GLY A 96 6.08 15.39 2.56
CA GLY A 96 4.79 14.72 2.71
C GLY A 96 4.75 13.40 1.95
N VAL A 97 3.98 12.46 2.47
CA VAL A 97 3.71 11.16 1.83
C VAL A 97 2.23 11.08 1.51
N VAL A 98 1.89 10.84 0.25
CA VAL A 98 0.51 10.68 -0.21
C VAL A 98 0.27 9.24 -0.64
N ASP A 99 -0.77 8.63 -0.08
CA ASP A 99 -1.23 7.28 -0.44
C ASP A 99 -2.65 7.38 -1.02
N PRO A 100 -2.82 7.28 -2.34
CA PRO A 100 -4.14 7.38 -2.98
C PRO A 100 -5.03 6.15 -2.80
N PHE A 101 -4.49 5.06 -2.22
CA PHE A 101 -5.18 3.78 -2.02
C PHE A 101 -4.92 3.22 -0.61
N ALA A 102 -5.16 4.06 0.39
CA ALA A 102 -4.65 3.87 1.75
C ALA A 102 -5.09 2.58 2.45
N GLY A 103 -6.29 2.07 2.15
CA GLY A 103 -6.79 0.83 2.74
C GLY A 103 -6.65 0.82 4.27
N SER A 104 -5.82 -0.08 4.79
CA SER A 104 -5.48 -0.12 6.22
C SER A 104 -4.51 1.00 6.68
N CYS A 105 -3.97 1.81 5.80
CA CYS A 105 -2.83 2.72 6.05
C CYS A 105 -1.55 2.03 6.56
N ASN A 106 -1.44 0.71 6.54
CA ASN A 106 -0.25 0.06 7.07
C ASN A 106 1.00 0.31 6.21
N GLY A 107 0.84 0.41 4.88
CA GLY A 107 1.92 0.85 3.99
C GLY A 107 2.42 2.24 4.34
N LEU A 108 1.49 3.20 4.44
CA LEU A 108 1.79 4.58 4.81
C LEU A 108 2.40 4.69 6.22
N TYR A 109 1.87 3.94 7.19
CA TYR A 109 2.43 3.88 8.55
C TYR A 109 3.87 3.36 8.56
N GLY A 110 4.14 2.27 7.85
CA GLY A 110 5.50 1.71 7.71
C GLY A 110 6.48 2.69 7.08
N ILE A 111 6.07 3.40 6.02
CA ILE A 111 6.88 4.43 5.36
C ILE A 111 7.21 5.57 6.33
N LEU A 112 6.22 6.11 7.03
CA LEU A 112 6.40 7.25 7.92
C LEU A 112 7.33 6.94 9.13
N ARG A 113 7.41 5.70 9.56
CA ARG A 113 8.37 5.28 10.60
C ARG A 113 9.83 5.46 10.21
N HIS A 114 10.13 5.49 8.91
CA HIS A 114 11.46 5.72 8.36
C HIS A 114 11.71 7.18 7.94
N LEU A 115 10.69 8.04 8.01
CA LEU A 115 10.75 9.45 7.60
C LEU A 115 10.36 10.37 8.78
N PRO A 116 11.24 10.55 9.78
CA PRO A 116 10.95 11.41 10.93
C PRO A 116 10.57 12.83 10.50
N GLY A 117 9.45 13.33 11.03
CA GLY A 117 8.93 14.66 10.72
C GLY A 117 8.07 14.75 9.46
N ALA A 118 8.00 13.70 8.64
CA ALA A 118 7.07 13.65 7.51
C ALA A 118 5.61 13.48 7.99
N LYS A 119 4.67 14.00 7.20
CA LYS A 119 3.23 13.81 7.39
C LYS A 119 2.67 12.93 6.28
N GLY A 120 1.76 12.03 6.61
CA GLY A 120 1.06 11.17 5.67
C GLY A 120 -0.37 11.63 5.43
N ILE A 121 -0.81 11.54 4.17
CA ILE A 121 -2.21 11.70 3.79
C ILE A 121 -2.62 10.47 3.00
N GLY A 122 -3.65 9.78 3.47
CA GLY A 122 -4.22 8.60 2.82
C GLY A 122 -5.63 8.88 2.30
N PHE A 123 -5.95 8.36 1.13
CA PHE A 123 -7.29 8.40 0.55
C PHE A 123 -7.90 7.00 0.55
N GLU A 124 -9.15 6.91 1.02
CA GLU A 124 -9.92 5.67 1.01
C GLU A 124 -11.34 5.97 0.56
N VAL A 125 -11.86 5.20 -0.40
CA VAL A 125 -13.19 5.41 -0.98
C VAL A 125 -14.27 4.56 -0.32
N GLU A 126 -13.89 3.46 0.33
CA GLU A 126 -14.82 2.52 0.93
C GLU A 126 -15.12 2.91 2.39
N PRO A 127 -16.34 3.36 2.70
CA PRO A 127 -16.67 3.86 4.04
C PRO A 127 -16.38 2.86 5.17
N ALA A 128 -16.62 1.56 4.95
CA ALA A 128 -16.38 0.54 5.96
C ALA A 128 -14.88 0.35 6.27
N VAL A 129 -14.02 0.42 5.25
CA VAL A 129 -12.56 0.38 5.41
C VAL A 129 -12.08 1.65 6.08
N PHE A 130 -12.54 2.82 5.60
CA PHE A 130 -12.21 4.12 6.18
C PHE A 130 -12.52 4.18 7.68
N ASP A 131 -13.74 3.80 8.09
CA ASP A 131 -14.16 3.88 9.49
C ASP A 131 -13.32 3.01 10.41
N LEU A 132 -12.96 1.79 9.98
CA LEU A 132 -12.10 0.90 10.74
C LEU A 132 -10.67 1.46 10.79
N THR A 133 -10.12 1.86 9.65
CA THR A 133 -8.77 2.38 9.57
C THR A 133 -8.60 3.66 10.38
N ARG A 134 -9.56 4.58 10.32
CA ARG A 134 -9.56 5.81 11.14
C ARG A 134 -9.49 5.50 12.64
N ARG A 135 -10.23 4.50 13.12
CA ARG A 135 -10.16 4.05 14.53
C ARG A 135 -8.81 3.43 14.84
N ASN A 136 -8.30 2.57 13.96
CA ASN A 136 -7.02 1.88 14.14
C ASN A 136 -5.86 2.89 14.25
N ILE A 137 -5.75 3.85 13.32
CA ILE A 137 -4.66 4.84 13.35
C ILE A 137 -4.76 5.82 14.51
N ALA A 138 -5.97 6.11 15.01
CA ALA A 138 -6.17 6.94 16.19
C ALA A 138 -5.56 6.30 17.45
N HIS A 139 -5.65 4.96 17.59
CA HIS A 139 -5.02 4.22 18.68
C HIS A 139 -3.49 4.25 18.62
N LEU A 140 -2.91 4.50 17.45
CA LEU A 140 -1.47 4.48 17.21
C LEU A 140 -0.82 5.86 17.33
N SER A 141 -1.61 6.92 17.43
CA SER A 141 -1.13 8.31 17.36
C SER A 141 -0.25 8.56 16.13
N ALA A 142 -0.56 7.91 15.01
CA ALA A 142 0.20 8.02 13.78
C ALA A 142 -0.01 9.40 13.13
N PRO A 143 1.04 10.02 12.54
CA PRO A 143 0.93 11.33 11.87
C PRO A 143 0.28 11.17 10.47
N ILE A 144 -0.89 10.54 10.42
CA ILE A 144 -1.64 10.22 9.20
C ILE A 144 -2.98 10.94 9.24
N GLU A 145 -3.25 11.74 8.23
CA GLU A 145 -4.57 12.23 7.89
C GLU A 145 -5.22 11.25 6.92
N LEU A 146 -6.35 10.66 7.29
CA LEU A 146 -7.12 9.78 6.42
C LEU A 146 -8.37 10.51 5.93
N VAL A 147 -8.57 10.51 4.62
CA VAL A 147 -9.66 11.22 3.95
C VAL A 147 -10.59 10.21 3.27
N LEU A 148 -11.89 10.28 3.57
CA LEU A 148 -12.92 9.50 2.86
C LEU A 148 -13.23 10.19 1.53
N ALA A 149 -12.45 9.92 0.52
CA ALA A 149 -12.60 10.48 -0.82
C ALA A 149 -11.76 9.69 -1.83
N SER A 150 -12.04 9.89 -3.11
CA SER A 150 -11.12 9.49 -4.17
C SER A 150 -9.96 10.50 -4.27
N TYR A 151 -8.74 10.02 -4.52
CA TYR A 151 -7.62 10.91 -4.85
C TYR A 151 -7.94 11.81 -6.07
N LYS A 152 -8.85 11.40 -6.95
CA LYS A 152 -9.32 12.18 -8.11
C LYS A 152 -10.04 13.46 -7.70
N ASP A 153 -10.65 13.50 -6.52
CA ASP A 153 -11.27 14.71 -5.99
C ASP A 153 -10.22 15.77 -5.66
N LEU A 154 -9.05 15.34 -5.17
CA LEU A 154 -7.87 16.19 -4.98
C LEU A 154 -7.36 16.76 -6.31
N VAL A 155 -7.22 15.90 -7.32
CA VAL A 155 -6.79 16.30 -8.67
C VAL A 155 -7.79 17.28 -9.28
N GLY A 156 -9.09 16.98 -9.21
CA GLY A 156 -10.16 17.85 -9.70
C GLY A 156 -10.17 19.23 -9.03
N ALA A 157 -9.90 19.28 -7.74
CA ALA A 157 -9.82 20.53 -6.99
C ALA A 157 -8.49 21.28 -7.17
N ARG A 158 -7.51 20.70 -7.85
CA ARG A 158 -6.12 21.19 -7.98
C ARG A 158 -5.53 21.60 -6.61
N LYS A 159 -5.85 20.85 -5.58
CA LYS A 159 -5.36 21.10 -4.22
C LYS A 159 -4.07 20.35 -3.99
N HIS A 160 -3.09 21.02 -3.39
CA HIS A 160 -1.85 20.42 -2.93
C HIS A 160 -2.00 20.06 -1.45
N PRO A 161 -2.14 18.77 -1.10
CA PRO A 161 -2.17 18.39 0.32
C PRO A 161 -0.80 18.58 0.99
N VAL A 162 0.25 18.73 0.18
CA VAL A 162 1.63 18.95 0.63
C VAL A 162 2.29 20.00 -0.27
N ASP A 163 2.85 21.05 0.32
CA ASP A 163 3.35 22.23 -0.41
C ASP A 163 4.81 22.14 -0.87
N HIS A 164 5.49 21.02 -0.62
CA HIS A 164 6.94 20.90 -0.84
C HIS A 164 7.30 19.60 -1.57
N ARG A 165 8.33 18.89 -1.09
CA ARG A 165 8.72 17.59 -1.63
C ARG A 165 7.67 16.53 -1.31
N VAL A 166 7.30 15.72 -2.28
CA VAL A 166 6.23 14.74 -2.14
C VAL A 166 6.71 13.34 -2.50
N VAL A 167 6.39 12.38 -1.67
CA VAL A 167 6.41 10.95 -2.01
C VAL A 167 4.97 10.52 -2.31
N VAL A 168 4.73 9.93 -3.46
CA VAL A 168 3.44 9.34 -3.82
C VAL A 168 3.59 7.82 -3.83
N PHE A 169 2.95 7.15 -2.88
CA PHE A 169 2.97 5.69 -2.76
C PHE A 169 1.80 5.08 -3.53
N LEU A 170 2.08 4.38 -4.61
CA LEU A 170 1.11 3.82 -5.55
C LEU A 170 0.97 2.31 -5.34
N ALA A 171 -0.01 1.92 -4.53
CA ALA A 171 -0.36 0.53 -4.27
C ALA A 171 -1.85 0.26 -4.56
N PRO A 172 -2.34 0.46 -5.81
CA PRO A 172 -3.71 0.15 -6.14
C PRO A 172 -3.97 -1.35 -6.05
N PRO A 173 -5.21 -1.79 -5.77
CA PRO A 173 -5.56 -3.20 -5.80
C PRO A 173 -5.22 -3.81 -7.17
N TRP A 174 -4.43 -4.88 -7.19
CA TRP A 174 -4.01 -5.49 -8.45
C TRP A 174 -5.13 -6.26 -9.14
N GLY A 175 -5.99 -6.96 -8.38
CA GLY A 175 -7.13 -7.69 -8.94
C GLY A 175 -6.73 -8.54 -10.15
N ASP A 176 -7.40 -8.30 -11.29
CA ASP A 176 -7.17 -9.00 -12.55
C ASP A 176 -5.88 -8.56 -13.28
N ALA A 177 -5.21 -7.51 -12.79
CA ALA A 177 -3.94 -7.06 -13.36
C ALA A 177 -2.78 -8.03 -13.03
N LEU A 178 -2.90 -8.82 -11.95
CA LEU A 178 -1.93 -9.86 -11.63
C LEU A 178 -2.30 -11.17 -12.33
N HIS A 179 -1.60 -11.49 -13.41
CA HIS A 179 -1.80 -12.72 -14.17
C HIS A 179 -0.81 -13.82 -13.73
N PRO A 180 -1.26 -15.08 -13.51
CA PRO A 180 -0.41 -16.14 -12.95
C PRO A 180 0.84 -16.48 -13.75
N VAL A 181 0.84 -16.24 -15.08
CA VAL A 181 1.94 -16.59 -15.99
C VAL A 181 2.76 -15.35 -16.37
N THR A 182 2.12 -14.23 -16.69
CA THR A 182 2.80 -13.04 -17.22
C THR A 182 3.11 -12.00 -16.15
N GLY A 183 2.69 -12.23 -14.90
CA GLY A 183 2.93 -11.35 -13.78
C GLY A 183 2.00 -10.14 -13.73
N LEU A 184 2.46 -9.06 -13.13
CA LEU A 184 1.67 -7.85 -12.93
C LEU A 184 1.68 -6.95 -14.18
N HIS A 185 0.50 -6.60 -14.64
CA HIS A 185 0.25 -5.67 -15.73
C HIS A 185 -0.11 -4.28 -15.16
N LEU A 186 0.86 -3.38 -15.10
CA LEU A 186 0.69 -2.02 -14.55
C LEU A 186 -0.26 -1.14 -15.37
N ASP A 187 -0.50 -1.49 -16.62
CA ASP A 187 -1.47 -0.88 -17.52
C ASP A 187 -2.93 -1.38 -17.31
N ARG A 188 -3.11 -2.44 -16.51
CA ARG A 188 -4.41 -3.07 -16.23
C ARG A 188 -4.88 -2.90 -14.79
N THR A 189 -4.09 -2.27 -13.93
CA THR A 189 -4.58 -1.85 -12.61
C THR A 189 -5.77 -0.89 -12.77
N LYS A 190 -6.57 -0.74 -11.74
CA LYS A 190 -7.76 0.13 -11.80
C LYS A 190 -7.66 1.21 -10.72
N PRO A 191 -7.27 2.45 -11.10
CA PRO A 191 -6.86 2.94 -12.44
C PRO A 191 -5.47 2.39 -12.89
N PRO A 192 -5.14 2.49 -14.21
CA PRO A 192 -3.79 2.19 -14.69
C PRO A 192 -2.74 3.10 -14.05
N ILE A 193 -1.54 2.56 -13.75
CA ILE A 193 -0.47 3.32 -13.06
C ILE A 193 -0.10 4.61 -13.81
N LEU A 194 0.00 4.58 -15.14
CA LEU A 194 0.30 5.77 -15.94
C LEU A 194 -0.80 6.84 -15.87
N GLU A 195 -2.05 6.44 -15.66
CA GLU A 195 -3.15 7.40 -15.44
C GLU A 195 -2.97 8.10 -14.10
N ILE A 196 -2.69 7.33 -13.04
CA ILE A 196 -2.48 7.89 -11.70
C ILE A 196 -1.28 8.86 -11.70
N ILE A 197 -0.17 8.48 -12.32
CA ILE A 197 1.01 9.36 -12.43
C ILE A 197 0.65 10.67 -13.15
N ARG A 198 -0.08 10.61 -14.27
CA ARG A 198 -0.53 11.81 -15.00
C ARG A 198 -1.44 12.69 -14.14
N ASP A 199 -2.34 12.09 -13.39
CA ASP A 199 -3.22 12.82 -12.48
C ASP A 199 -2.40 13.59 -11.43
N PHE A 200 -1.44 12.95 -10.81
CA PHE A 200 -0.56 13.60 -9.82
C PHE A 200 0.37 14.65 -10.45
N GLU A 201 0.84 14.46 -11.67
CA GLU A 201 1.60 15.49 -12.39
C GLU A 201 0.79 16.76 -12.65
N GLN A 202 -0.54 16.68 -12.80
CA GLN A 202 -1.40 17.86 -12.89
C GLN A 202 -1.44 18.67 -11.59
N VAL A 203 -1.28 17.99 -10.44
CA VAL A 203 -1.28 18.61 -9.12
C VAL A 203 0.13 19.11 -8.75
N TYR A 204 1.15 18.27 -8.96
CA TYR A 204 2.51 18.50 -8.48
C TYR A 204 3.53 18.83 -9.58
N GLY A 205 3.08 19.15 -10.79
CA GLY A 205 3.96 19.26 -11.97
C GLY A 205 5.12 20.25 -11.89
N SER A 206 5.14 21.15 -10.91
CA SER A 206 6.26 22.07 -10.63
C SER A 206 7.13 21.63 -9.45
N GLN A 207 6.74 20.59 -8.73
CA GLN A 207 7.43 20.15 -7.49
C GLN A 207 8.27 18.89 -7.73
N PRO A 208 9.30 18.65 -6.89
CA PRO A 208 9.99 17.37 -6.84
C PRO A 208 9.07 16.28 -6.31
N VAL A 209 8.85 15.22 -7.09
CA VAL A 209 8.02 14.07 -6.71
C VAL A 209 8.82 12.78 -6.83
N LEU A 210 8.75 11.97 -5.79
CA LEU A 210 9.19 10.57 -5.81
C LEU A 210 7.95 9.67 -5.86
N TYR A 211 7.75 8.99 -6.96
CA TYR A 211 6.72 7.97 -7.11
C TYR A 211 7.27 6.62 -6.65
N VAL A 212 6.49 5.91 -5.87
CA VAL A 212 6.83 4.59 -5.33
C VAL A 212 5.71 3.65 -5.71
N THR A 213 5.89 2.93 -6.80
CA THR A 213 4.88 2.01 -7.32
C THR A 213 5.13 0.60 -6.78
N GLU A 214 4.16 0.03 -6.07
CA GLU A 214 4.24 -1.37 -5.66
C GLU A 214 4.16 -2.28 -6.89
N VAL A 215 5.07 -3.26 -6.97
CA VAL A 215 5.20 -4.20 -8.08
C VAL A 215 5.31 -5.64 -7.58
N HIS A 216 5.08 -6.60 -8.46
CA HIS A 216 5.31 -8.01 -8.22
C HIS A 216 6.74 -8.39 -8.67
N GLU A 217 7.27 -9.52 -8.20
CA GLU A 217 8.56 -10.05 -8.67
C GLU A 217 8.59 -10.34 -10.17
N VAL A 218 7.42 -10.67 -10.74
CA VAL A 218 7.23 -10.81 -12.19
C VAL A 218 6.28 -9.73 -12.66
N ASN A 219 6.74 -8.91 -13.59
CA ASN A 219 5.93 -7.84 -14.20
C ASN A 219 5.87 -8.04 -15.71
N GLU A 220 4.77 -7.65 -16.34
CA GLU A 220 4.70 -7.60 -17.81
C GLU A 220 5.71 -6.56 -18.32
N PRO A 221 6.68 -6.96 -19.18
CA PRO A 221 7.84 -6.12 -19.48
C PRO A 221 7.50 -4.82 -20.20
N ALA A 222 6.52 -4.83 -21.11
CA ALA A 222 6.16 -3.63 -21.86
C ALA A 222 5.44 -2.60 -20.96
N ALA A 223 4.56 -3.06 -20.06
CA ALA A 223 3.88 -2.20 -19.11
C ALA A 223 4.87 -1.59 -18.09
N LEU A 224 5.81 -2.39 -17.57
CA LEU A 224 6.86 -1.90 -16.67
C LEU A 224 7.71 -0.83 -17.36
N LYS A 225 8.23 -1.14 -18.56
CA LYS A 225 9.04 -0.21 -19.35
C LYS A 225 8.30 1.09 -19.69
N ALA A 226 6.99 1.02 -19.95
CA ALA A 226 6.19 2.22 -20.21
C ALA A 226 6.08 3.12 -18.97
N VAL A 227 6.01 2.53 -17.77
CA VAL A 227 6.03 3.28 -16.52
C VAL A 227 7.42 3.87 -16.23
N GLU A 228 8.49 3.10 -16.43
CA GLU A 228 9.86 3.61 -16.27
C GLU A 228 10.15 4.81 -17.18
N ALA A 229 9.68 4.77 -18.42
CA ALA A 229 9.95 5.78 -19.44
C ALA A 229 9.40 7.19 -19.14
N VAL A 230 8.48 7.33 -18.17
CA VAL A 230 7.95 8.66 -17.80
C VAL A 230 8.75 9.36 -16.71
N PHE A 231 9.76 8.69 -16.14
CA PHE A 231 10.57 9.22 -15.06
C PHE A 231 11.95 9.70 -15.52
N ASP A 232 12.53 10.63 -14.78
CA ASP A 232 13.89 11.13 -15.00
C ASP A 232 14.93 10.14 -14.48
N TRP A 233 14.56 9.33 -13.46
CA TRP A 233 15.34 8.28 -12.84
C TRP A 233 14.42 7.18 -12.31
N THR A 234 14.88 5.93 -12.36
CA THR A 234 14.17 4.78 -11.82
C THR A 234 15.10 3.80 -11.11
N ASP A 235 14.57 3.08 -10.11
CA ASP A 235 15.22 1.97 -9.41
C ASP A 235 14.18 0.91 -9.05
N LEU A 236 14.36 -0.31 -9.56
CA LEU A 236 13.46 -1.44 -9.30
C LEU A 236 14.04 -2.33 -8.20
N ARG A 237 13.29 -2.55 -7.15
CA ARG A 237 13.70 -3.37 -5.99
C ARG A 237 12.67 -4.44 -5.70
N ILE A 238 13.09 -5.70 -5.66
CA ILE A 238 12.26 -6.84 -5.27
C ILE A 238 12.71 -7.32 -3.89
N TYR A 239 11.74 -7.61 -3.02
CA TYR A 239 12.00 -7.95 -1.64
C TYR A 239 11.78 -9.44 -1.35
N ASP A 240 12.73 -10.04 -0.68
CA ASP A 240 12.60 -11.39 -0.14
C ASP A 240 11.84 -11.33 1.22
N VAL A 241 10.51 -11.23 1.12
CA VAL A 241 9.59 -11.17 2.30
C VAL A 241 8.55 -12.28 2.30
N ASN A 242 8.39 -12.98 1.18
CA ASN A 242 7.48 -14.11 0.99
C ASN A 242 8.20 -15.25 0.26
N ALA A 243 7.50 -16.36 0.04
CA ALA A 243 8.02 -17.43 -0.81
C ALA A 243 8.20 -16.94 -2.27
N PRO A 244 9.15 -17.53 -3.03
CA PRO A 244 9.26 -17.28 -4.46
C PRO A 244 7.91 -17.48 -5.18
N GLY A 245 7.56 -16.61 -6.12
CA GLY A 245 6.25 -16.57 -6.78
C GLY A 245 5.23 -15.69 -6.08
N LEU A 246 5.53 -15.20 -4.87
CA LEU A 246 4.66 -14.32 -4.07
C LEU A 246 5.40 -13.08 -3.57
N GLN A 247 6.58 -12.77 -4.15
CA GLN A 247 7.37 -11.63 -3.68
C GLN A 247 6.86 -10.33 -4.28
N HIS A 248 6.98 -9.29 -3.50
CA HIS A 248 6.63 -7.93 -3.86
C HIS A 248 7.88 -7.06 -3.93
N GLY A 249 7.75 -5.93 -4.59
CA GLY A 249 8.79 -4.94 -4.67
C GLY A 249 8.22 -3.55 -4.90
N ILE A 250 9.11 -2.64 -5.21
CA ILE A 250 8.75 -1.29 -5.64
C ILE A 250 9.56 -0.89 -6.87
N LEU A 251 8.93 -0.09 -7.72
CA LEU A 251 9.60 0.75 -8.69
C LEU A 251 9.63 2.17 -8.11
N LEU A 252 10.82 2.63 -7.75
CA LEU A 252 11.06 4.04 -7.47
C LEU A 252 11.19 4.79 -8.79
N GLY A 253 10.45 5.89 -8.95
CA GLY A 253 10.56 6.74 -10.12
C GLY A 253 10.53 8.21 -9.70
N SER A 254 11.45 9.01 -10.21
CA SER A 254 11.52 10.42 -9.82
C SER A 254 11.19 11.37 -10.96
N ARG A 255 10.52 12.46 -10.59
CA ARG A 255 10.32 13.63 -11.43
C ARG A 255 10.87 14.83 -10.70
N ARG A 256 11.87 15.52 -11.29
CA ARG A 256 12.51 16.70 -10.67
C ARG A 256 13.10 16.45 -9.28
N TRP A 257 13.29 15.19 -8.90
CA TRP A 257 13.71 14.83 -7.53
C TRP A 257 15.23 14.73 -7.37
N ASN A 258 15.99 14.35 -8.37
CA ASN A 258 17.46 14.15 -8.36
C ASN A 258 17.98 13.42 -7.11
N PRO A 259 17.71 12.12 -6.96
CA PRO A 259 18.24 11.31 -5.87
C PRO A 259 19.73 11.05 -5.99
#